data_bcd7716e5fcceb13b4c5653689d6d26e
#
_entry.id   bcd7716e5fcceb13b4c5653689d6d26e
#
_cell.length_a   1.000
_cell.length_b   1.000
_cell.length_c   1.000
_cell.angle_alpha   90.00
_cell.angle_beta   90.00
_cell.angle_gamma   90.00
#
_symmetry.space_group_name_H-M   'P 1'
#
loop_
_entity.id
_entity.type
_entity.pdbx_description
1 polymer ?
#
loop_
_entity_poly.entity_id
_entity_poly.type
_entity_poly.pdbx_seq_one_letter_code
_entity_poly.pdbx_strand_id
1 'polypeptide(L)'
;MRYILIPIFLFFASVDLSAQVTPNQETAAAQNQPSSYILKDIVVDGVKKYTPAQILRFTGLSKGEVVDIPGQKISSAVKKLWETESFSEVEVYVEDVEGQSVVLKFYLQDLMELGEVKFVGKGVGKSKNENLIKDNNLKPGTTI
;
A
#
# COMPACT_ATOMS: atom_id res chain seq x y z
N MET A 1 -56.03 18.97 71.35
CA MET A 1 -54.77 18.21 71.01
C MET A 1 -54.96 17.64 69.62
N ARG A 2 -54.34 18.29 68.66
CA ARG A 2 -54.42 17.83 67.25
C ARG A 2 -52.98 17.54 66.80
N TYR A 3 -52.65 16.26 66.60
CA TYR A 3 -51.37 15.81 66.07
C TYR A 3 -51.46 15.86 64.54
N ILE A 4 -50.63 16.69 63.91
CA ILE A 4 -50.41 16.76 62.51
C ILE A 4 -49.27 15.79 62.17
N LEU A 5 -49.63 14.68 61.51
CA LEU A 5 -48.68 13.71 60.91
C LEU A 5 -48.24 14.28 59.58
N ILE A 6 -46.95 14.63 59.45
CA ILE A 6 -46.31 14.98 58.21
C ILE A 6 -45.69 13.70 57.60
N PRO A 7 -46.09 13.26 56.43
CA PRO A 7 -45.40 12.13 55.76
C PRO A 7 -44.09 12.65 55.15
N ILE A 8 -42.97 12.08 55.59
CA ILE A 8 -41.64 12.27 54.99
C ILE A 8 -41.63 11.44 53.69
N PHE A 9 -41.68 12.15 52.56
CA PHE A 9 -41.49 11.54 51.23
C PHE A 9 -39.97 11.39 51.01
N LEU A 10 -39.50 10.17 51.14
CA LEU A 10 -38.14 9.79 50.79
C LEU A 10 -38.01 9.70 49.28
N PHE A 11 -37.44 10.72 48.66
CA PHE A 11 -37.14 10.76 47.24
C PHE A 11 -35.85 9.99 47.01
N PHE A 12 -35.96 8.72 46.57
CA PHE A 12 -34.83 7.95 46.09
C PHE A 12 -34.49 8.48 44.68
N ALA A 13 -33.48 9.31 44.59
CA ALA A 13 -32.85 9.64 43.30
C ALA A 13 -31.97 8.50 42.88
N SER A 14 -32.48 7.68 41.96
CA SER A 14 -31.66 6.67 41.23
C SER A 14 -30.73 7.43 40.27
N VAL A 15 -29.46 7.49 40.59
CA VAL A 15 -28.42 7.97 39.68
C VAL A 15 -28.06 6.79 38.81
N ASP A 16 -28.66 6.69 37.62
CA ASP A 16 -28.21 5.82 36.56
C ASP A 16 -26.88 6.34 36.00
N LEU A 17 -25.76 5.82 36.57
CA LEU A 17 -24.44 6.04 36.03
C LEU A 17 -24.22 5.10 34.83
N SER A 18 -24.87 5.40 33.73
CA SER A 18 -24.52 4.78 32.45
C SER A 18 -23.20 5.38 31.97
N ALA A 19 -22.10 4.77 32.39
CA ALA A 19 -20.81 4.99 31.75
C ALA A 19 -20.90 4.46 30.31
N GLN A 20 -21.33 5.30 29.38
CA GLN A 20 -21.11 5.06 27.95
C GLN A 20 -19.61 5.14 27.69
N VAL A 21 -18.95 3.99 27.67
CA VAL A 21 -17.65 3.84 27.04
C VAL A 21 -17.87 4.02 25.55
N THR A 22 -17.75 5.26 25.08
CA THR A 22 -17.58 5.52 23.66
C THR A 22 -16.25 4.91 23.24
N PRO A 23 -16.20 3.89 22.36
CA PRO A 23 -14.94 3.44 21.81
C PRO A 23 -14.34 4.64 21.07
N ASN A 24 -13.09 4.94 21.39
CA ASN A 24 -12.28 5.98 20.80
C ASN A 24 -12.32 5.88 19.25
N GLN A 25 -13.27 6.53 18.62
CA GLN A 25 -13.27 6.75 17.16
C GLN A 25 -12.29 7.86 16.74
N GLU A 26 -11.72 8.56 17.72
CA GLU A 26 -10.82 9.68 17.46
C GLU A 26 -9.44 9.24 16.94
N THR A 27 -9.02 7.99 17.22
CA THR A 27 -7.68 7.51 16.80
C THR A 27 -7.64 7.07 15.34
N ALA A 28 -8.74 6.62 14.76
CA ALA A 28 -8.77 6.17 13.36
C ALA A 28 -8.92 7.33 12.36
N ALA A 29 -9.61 8.40 12.73
CA ALA A 29 -9.78 9.58 11.88
C ALA A 29 -8.54 10.47 11.84
N ALA A 30 -7.75 10.51 12.91
CA ALA A 30 -6.50 11.27 12.96
C ALA A 30 -5.39 10.65 12.08
N GLN A 31 -5.46 9.36 11.81
CA GLN A 31 -4.46 8.66 10.99
C GLN A 31 -4.66 8.84 9.49
N ASN A 32 -5.80 9.38 9.04
CA ASN A 32 -6.11 9.59 7.62
C ASN A 32 -6.01 11.06 7.18
N GLN A 33 -5.59 11.98 8.05
CA GLN A 33 -5.34 13.35 7.61
C GLN A 33 -3.98 13.43 6.91
N PRO A 34 -3.92 14.02 5.72
CA PRO A 34 -2.66 14.19 5.01
C PRO A 34 -1.73 15.10 5.84
N SER A 35 -0.55 14.60 6.10
CA SER A 35 0.53 15.37 6.74
C SER A 35 1.59 15.67 5.70
N SER A 36 2.04 16.92 5.62
CA SER A 36 3.05 17.34 4.65
C SER A 36 4.45 17.11 5.20
N TYR A 37 5.28 16.44 4.44
CA TYR A 37 6.66 16.11 4.76
C TYR A 37 7.62 16.55 3.65
N ILE A 38 8.87 16.80 4.03
CA ILE A 38 9.96 16.98 3.08
C ILE A 38 10.53 15.59 2.78
N LEU A 39 10.56 15.20 1.52
CA LEU A 39 11.10 13.92 1.08
C LEU A 39 12.63 13.91 1.20
N LYS A 40 13.14 13.33 2.29
CA LYS A 40 14.58 13.27 2.59
C LYS A 40 15.31 12.31 1.68
N ASP A 41 14.75 11.10 1.52
CA ASP A 41 15.31 10.06 0.66
C ASP A 41 14.25 9.11 0.13
N ILE A 42 14.62 8.36 -0.92
CA ILE A 42 13.82 7.29 -1.49
C ILE A 42 14.69 6.05 -1.59
N VAL A 43 14.29 5.00 -0.89
CA VAL A 43 14.91 3.67 -0.94
C VAL A 43 14.12 2.81 -1.91
N VAL A 44 14.79 2.05 -2.75
CA VAL A 44 14.19 1.11 -3.69
C VAL A 44 14.70 -0.30 -3.40
N ASP A 45 13.81 -1.25 -3.25
CA ASP A 45 14.11 -2.63 -2.92
C ASP A 45 13.34 -3.61 -3.83
N GLY A 46 13.81 -4.85 -3.94
CA GLY A 46 13.14 -5.95 -4.63
C GLY A 46 13.41 -6.06 -6.13
N VAL A 47 13.77 -4.98 -6.84
CA VAL A 47 14.04 -4.99 -8.29
C VAL A 47 15.46 -5.44 -8.62
N LYS A 48 15.58 -6.14 -9.74
CA LYS A 48 16.86 -6.59 -10.31
C LYS A 48 17.13 -6.03 -11.71
N LYS A 49 16.05 -5.76 -12.47
CA LYS A 49 16.15 -5.25 -13.85
C LYS A 49 16.43 -3.75 -13.93
N TYR A 50 16.07 -3.00 -12.89
CA TYR A 50 16.16 -1.53 -12.87
C TYR A 50 17.04 -1.04 -11.74
N THR A 51 17.79 0.03 -12.01
CA THR A 51 18.53 0.75 -10.97
C THR A 51 17.62 1.68 -10.16
N PRO A 52 17.93 2.00 -8.90
CA PRO A 52 17.15 2.96 -8.11
C PRO A 52 16.95 4.30 -8.81
N ALA A 53 17.95 4.78 -9.56
CA ALA A 53 17.85 6.03 -10.31
C ALA A 53 16.83 5.98 -11.46
N GLN A 54 16.65 4.82 -12.10
CA GLN A 54 15.62 4.62 -13.12
C GLN A 54 14.23 4.61 -12.49
N ILE A 55 14.07 3.92 -11.35
CA ILE A 55 12.81 3.90 -10.60
C ILE A 55 12.41 5.32 -10.18
N LEU A 56 13.36 6.09 -9.65
CA LEU A 56 13.11 7.50 -9.29
C LEU A 56 12.57 8.32 -10.48
N ARG A 57 13.13 8.13 -11.67
CA ARG A 57 12.63 8.81 -12.89
C ARG A 57 11.20 8.38 -13.23
N PHE A 58 10.85 7.12 -13.06
CA PHE A 58 9.49 6.64 -13.32
C PHE A 58 8.49 7.22 -12.33
N THR A 59 8.84 7.33 -11.04
CA THR A 59 7.96 7.94 -10.04
C THR A 59 7.73 9.42 -10.29
N GLY A 60 8.73 10.12 -10.79
CA GLY A 60 8.75 11.58 -10.92
C GLY A 60 8.86 12.31 -9.59
N LEU A 61 9.26 11.60 -8.52
CA LEU A 61 9.54 12.20 -7.22
C LEU A 61 11.00 12.69 -7.15
N SER A 62 11.23 13.73 -6.36
CA SER A 62 12.55 14.31 -6.15
C SER A 62 12.86 14.49 -4.67
N LYS A 63 14.11 14.25 -4.28
CA LYS A 63 14.57 14.55 -2.92
C LYS A 63 14.45 16.05 -2.65
N GLY A 64 14.01 16.41 -1.45
CA GLY A 64 13.79 17.78 -1.00
C GLY A 64 12.43 18.36 -1.36
N GLU A 65 11.59 17.66 -2.12
CA GLU A 65 10.24 18.15 -2.39
C GLU A 65 9.27 17.88 -1.23
N VAL A 66 8.21 18.68 -1.16
CA VAL A 66 7.12 18.48 -0.20
C VAL A 66 6.14 17.47 -0.76
N VAL A 67 5.84 16.45 0.05
CA VAL A 67 4.88 15.39 -0.24
C VAL A 67 3.87 15.28 0.90
N ASP A 68 2.61 15.07 0.55
CA ASP A 68 1.57 14.75 1.52
C ASP A 68 1.45 13.23 1.66
N ILE A 69 1.31 12.75 2.90
CA ILE A 69 1.15 11.33 3.19
C ILE A 69 -0.04 11.13 4.13
N PRO A 70 -1.08 10.43 3.68
CA PRO A 70 -1.34 9.99 2.31
C PRO A 70 -1.56 11.16 1.35
N GLY A 71 -1.14 11.05 0.09
CA GLY A 71 -1.25 12.16 -0.85
C GLY A 71 -1.19 11.79 -2.33
N GLN A 72 -1.62 12.75 -3.14
CA GLN A 72 -1.75 12.59 -4.59
C GLN A 72 -0.41 12.30 -5.28
N LYS A 73 0.69 12.90 -4.83
CA LYS A 73 2.02 12.68 -5.42
C LYS A 73 2.45 11.23 -5.29
N ILE A 74 2.26 10.64 -4.09
CA ILE A 74 2.60 9.23 -3.84
C ILE A 74 1.72 8.31 -4.68
N SER A 75 0.41 8.54 -4.70
CA SER A 75 -0.52 7.75 -5.52
C SER A 75 -0.20 7.84 -7.00
N SER A 76 0.18 9.03 -7.50
CA SER A 76 0.61 9.22 -8.89
C SER A 76 1.93 8.52 -9.20
N ALA A 77 2.88 8.48 -8.26
CA ALA A 77 4.13 7.76 -8.41
C ALA A 77 3.90 6.25 -8.54
N VAL A 78 3.05 5.68 -7.68
CA VAL A 78 2.65 4.27 -7.75
C VAL A 78 1.97 3.96 -9.09
N LYS A 79 1.03 4.82 -9.51
CA LYS A 79 0.33 4.66 -10.80
C LYS A 79 1.30 4.64 -11.98
N LYS A 80 2.26 5.57 -12.03
CA LYS A 80 3.27 5.62 -13.09
C LYS A 80 4.14 4.35 -13.13
N LEU A 81 4.48 3.78 -11.97
CA LEU A 81 5.21 2.52 -11.92
C LEU A 81 4.38 1.37 -12.49
N TRP A 82 3.09 1.27 -12.18
CA TRP A 82 2.18 0.29 -12.77
C TRP A 82 2.02 0.48 -14.28
N GLU A 83 1.98 1.72 -14.77
CA GLU A 83 1.87 2.04 -16.20
C GLU A 83 3.11 1.60 -17.01
N THR A 84 4.23 1.29 -16.38
CA THR A 84 5.40 0.72 -17.07
C THR A 84 5.20 -0.74 -17.48
N GLU A 85 4.20 -1.41 -16.92
CA GLU A 85 3.94 -2.86 -17.12
C GLU A 85 5.16 -3.75 -16.85
N SER A 86 6.06 -3.27 -16.00
CA SER A 86 7.34 -3.93 -15.72
C SER A 86 7.38 -4.64 -14.38
N PHE A 87 6.38 -4.40 -13.54
CA PHE A 87 6.35 -4.88 -12.15
C PHE A 87 5.11 -5.73 -11.89
N SER A 88 5.30 -6.81 -11.14
CA SER A 88 4.21 -7.66 -10.62
C SER A 88 3.69 -7.16 -9.28
N GLU A 89 4.50 -6.36 -8.56
CA GLU A 89 4.15 -5.77 -7.27
C GLU A 89 4.76 -4.37 -7.14
N VAL A 90 4.00 -3.44 -6.60
CA VAL A 90 4.42 -2.07 -6.30
C VAL A 90 3.83 -1.68 -4.96
N GLU A 91 4.68 -1.53 -3.96
CA GLU A 91 4.29 -1.11 -2.62
C GLU A 91 5.14 0.08 -2.18
N VAL A 92 4.55 0.95 -1.35
CA VAL A 92 5.22 2.12 -0.79
C VAL A 92 5.05 2.14 0.71
N TYR A 93 6.16 2.24 1.40
CA TYR A 93 6.21 2.32 2.86
C TYR A 93 6.86 3.62 3.30
N VAL A 94 6.43 4.11 4.45
CA VAL A 94 7.17 5.12 5.21
C VAL A 94 8.21 4.37 6.03
N GLU A 95 9.50 4.54 5.68
CA GLU A 95 10.59 3.84 6.36
C GLU A 95 11.07 4.60 7.59
N ASP A 96 11.14 5.93 7.50
CA ASP A 96 11.60 6.78 8.60
C ASP A 96 10.90 8.14 8.57
N VAL A 97 10.66 8.72 9.75
CA VAL A 97 10.10 10.06 9.94
C VAL A 97 10.92 10.80 10.98
N GLU A 98 11.61 11.85 10.55
CA GLU A 98 12.36 12.74 11.43
C GLU A 98 11.75 14.16 11.39
N GLY A 99 10.92 14.49 12.37
CA GLY A 99 10.21 15.77 12.41
C GLY A 99 9.30 15.97 11.19
N GLN A 100 9.67 16.89 10.30
CA GLN A 100 8.96 17.15 9.04
C GLN A 100 9.60 16.45 7.82
N SER A 101 10.59 15.59 8.03
CA SER A 101 11.25 14.87 6.95
C SER A 101 10.82 13.40 6.94
N VAL A 102 10.73 12.82 5.75
CA VAL A 102 10.33 11.43 5.54
C VAL A 102 11.25 10.71 4.57
N VAL A 103 11.51 9.44 4.85
CA VAL A 103 12.13 8.49 3.91
C VAL A 103 11.04 7.55 3.42
N LEU A 104 10.89 7.45 2.10
CA LEU A 104 9.98 6.52 1.46
C LEU A 104 10.73 5.31 0.95
N LYS A 105 10.18 4.13 1.18
CA LYS A 105 10.67 2.87 0.61
C LYS A 105 9.68 2.36 -0.43
N PHE A 106 10.14 2.21 -1.66
CA PHE A 106 9.42 1.51 -2.72
C PHE A 106 9.90 0.06 -2.76
N TYR A 107 8.99 -0.85 -2.48
CA TYR A 107 9.21 -2.28 -2.70
C TYR A 107 8.57 -2.65 -4.03
N LEU A 108 9.37 -3.18 -4.94
CA LEU A 108 8.96 -3.51 -6.30
C LEU A 108 9.40 -4.92 -6.63
N GLN A 109 8.55 -5.66 -7.31
CA GLN A 109 8.92 -6.97 -7.84
C GLN A 109 8.87 -6.93 -9.36
N ASP A 110 9.96 -7.35 -10.00
CA ASP A 110 10.01 -7.44 -11.46
C ASP A 110 8.98 -8.45 -11.98
N LEU A 111 8.29 -8.09 -13.04
CA LEU A 111 7.46 -9.04 -13.79
C LEU A 111 8.33 -10.18 -14.34
N MET A 112 7.84 -11.39 -14.12
CA MET A 112 8.49 -12.58 -14.67
C MET A 112 8.18 -12.69 -16.17
N GLU A 113 9.21 -12.97 -16.94
CA GLU A 113 9.12 -13.24 -18.36
C GLU A 113 9.37 -14.72 -18.64
N LEU A 114 8.65 -15.23 -19.58
CA LEU A 114 8.84 -16.59 -20.06
C LEU A 114 10.22 -16.71 -20.73
N GLY A 115 11.05 -17.61 -20.21
CA GLY A 115 12.32 -17.94 -20.81
C GLY A 115 12.17 -18.87 -22.02
N GLU A 116 13.18 -19.69 -22.28
CA GLU A 116 13.09 -20.70 -23.33
C GLU A 116 12.10 -21.81 -22.96
N VAL A 117 11.15 -22.08 -23.84
CA VAL A 117 10.16 -23.16 -23.69
C VAL A 117 10.54 -24.32 -24.58
N LYS A 118 10.56 -25.52 -24.04
CA LYS A 118 10.84 -26.73 -24.78
C LYS A 118 9.91 -27.86 -24.35
N PHE A 119 9.12 -28.34 -25.29
CA PHE A 119 8.36 -29.57 -25.08
C PHE A 119 9.23 -30.78 -25.32
N VAL A 120 9.25 -31.71 -24.38
CA VAL A 120 10.02 -32.96 -24.47
C VAL A 120 9.09 -34.15 -24.36
N GLY A 121 9.27 -35.15 -25.19
CA GLY A 121 8.45 -36.36 -25.17
C GLY A 121 8.63 -37.22 -26.42
N LYS A 122 8.06 -38.46 -26.38
CA LYS A 122 8.10 -39.36 -27.52
C LYS A 122 7.27 -38.77 -28.67
N GLY A 123 7.91 -38.61 -29.82
CA GLY A 123 7.27 -38.06 -31.03
C GLY A 123 7.21 -36.51 -31.08
N VAL A 124 7.88 -35.81 -30.18
CA VAL A 124 8.05 -34.35 -30.22
C VAL A 124 9.39 -34.03 -30.89
N GLY A 125 9.34 -33.83 -32.23
CA GLY A 125 10.46 -33.32 -33.00
C GLY A 125 10.48 -31.79 -33.02
N LYS A 126 11.51 -31.19 -33.65
CA LYS A 126 11.73 -29.73 -33.70
C LYS A 126 10.51 -28.97 -34.22
N SER A 127 9.96 -29.38 -35.35
CA SER A 127 8.78 -28.74 -35.98
C SER A 127 7.52 -28.80 -35.11
N LYS A 128 7.29 -29.92 -34.41
CA LYS A 128 6.16 -30.07 -33.50
C LYS A 128 6.32 -29.23 -32.28
N ASN A 129 7.55 -29.10 -31.77
CA ASN A 129 7.89 -28.21 -30.63
C ASN A 129 7.60 -26.74 -30.99
N GLU A 130 8.06 -26.30 -32.16
CA GLU A 130 7.80 -24.92 -32.63
C GLU A 130 6.31 -24.63 -32.79
N ASN A 131 5.53 -25.58 -33.34
CA ASN A 131 4.09 -25.44 -33.45
C ASN A 131 3.40 -25.37 -32.09
N LEU A 132 3.77 -26.21 -31.14
CA LEU A 132 3.23 -26.18 -29.75
C LEU A 132 3.51 -24.87 -29.06
N ILE A 133 4.72 -24.33 -29.22
CA ILE A 133 5.10 -23.02 -28.66
C ILE A 133 4.23 -21.92 -29.28
N LYS A 134 4.07 -21.93 -30.59
CA LYS A 134 3.28 -20.94 -31.33
C LYS A 134 1.78 -21.02 -31.01
N ASP A 135 1.22 -22.22 -31.03
CA ASP A 135 -0.23 -22.46 -30.84
C ASP A 135 -0.68 -22.11 -29.42
N ASN A 136 0.24 -22.21 -28.42
CA ASN A 136 0.00 -21.84 -27.03
C ASN A 136 0.54 -20.45 -26.66
N ASN A 137 1.01 -19.68 -27.62
CA ASN A 137 1.57 -18.34 -27.44
C ASN A 137 2.71 -18.25 -26.42
N LEU A 138 3.52 -19.31 -26.30
CA LEU A 138 4.60 -19.46 -25.33
C LEU A 138 5.94 -18.93 -25.89
N LYS A 139 5.96 -17.67 -26.29
CA LYS A 139 7.18 -17.06 -26.83
C LYS A 139 8.10 -16.58 -25.71
N PRO A 140 9.42 -16.73 -25.86
CA PRO A 140 10.37 -16.08 -24.92
C PRO A 140 10.11 -14.58 -24.84
N GLY A 141 10.18 -14.01 -23.63
CA GLY A 141 9.86 -12.61 -23.34
C GLY A 141 8.37 -12.33 -23.13
N THR A 142 7.48 -13.33 -23.25
CA THR A 142 6.08 -13.17 -22.85
C THR A 142 5.99 -13.07 -21.33
N THR A 143 5.31 -12.07 -20.84
CA THR A 143 5.05 -11.87 -19.40
C THR A 143 4.08 -12.95 -18.89
N ILE A 144 4.38 -13.50 -17.72
CA ILE A 144 3.59 -14.55 -17.05
C ILE A 144 3.24 -14.13 -15.62
#